data_06c971ab123c39446f18cec76cf5ace1
#
_entry.id   06c971ab123c39446f18cec76cf5ace1
#
_cell.length_a   1.000
_cell.length_b   1.000
_cell.length_c   1.000
_cell.angle_alpha   90.00
_cell.angle_beta   90.00
_cell.angle_gamma   90.00
#
_symmetry.space_group_name_H-M   'P 1'
#
loop_
_entity.id
_entity.type
_entity.pdbx_description
1 polymer ?
#
loop_
_entity_poly.entity_id
_entity_poly.type
_entity_poly.pdbx_seq_one_letter_code
_entity_poly.pdbx_strand_id
1 'polypeptide(L)'
;MGILKGLSKVFSGKDKTEANDDSELPSFAENLKLEVDGERIAESGDGLLYVNYQELGGFEFMNLMIFSRINIRTKSHCKILFSGSSNLELTSDEEEIESDNSNPAKIWITTMSFDISKDQTKYISSKVADKITLSYKKKTLVFKTVK
;
A
#
# COMPACT_ATOMS: atom_id res chain seq x y z
N MET A 1 -14.92 -11.71 2.95
CA MET A 1 -14.98 -11.84 3.05
C MET A 1 -14.98 -12.10 3.54
N GLY A 2 -15.61 -12.14 3.20
CA GLY A 2 -15.49 -12.57 3.36
C GLY A 2 -15.51 -12.48 3.87
N ILE A 3 -15.54 -12.62 3.79
CA ILE A 3 -15.34 -12.82 4.12
C ILE A 3 -15.49 -12.93 4.39
N LEU A 4 -15.75 -12.91 4.04
CA LEU A 4 -15.60 -13.34 4.24
C LEU A 4 -15.90 -13.58 4.20
N LYS A 5 -16.17 -13.47 3.59
CA LYS A 5 -16.18 -13.97 3.57
C LYS A 5 -16.14 -13.96 3.71
N GLY A 6 -16.49 -13.50 3.86
CA GLY A 6 -16.21 -13.86 4.01
C GLY A 6 -16.20 -13.57 4.41
N LEU A 7 -16.03 -13.34 4.50
CA LEU A 7 -15.78 -13.43 4.77
C LEU A 7 -15.87 -13.43 4.80
N SER A 8 -16.26 -13.20 4.59
CA SER A 8 -16.10 -13.51 4.58
C SER A 8 -16.13 -13.57 4.67
N LYS A 9 -16.45 -13.43 4.28
CA LYS A 9 -16.31 -13.83 4.36
C LYS A 9 -16.14 -13.79 4.60
N VAL A 10 -16.43 -13.60 4.55
CA VAL A 10 -16.05 -13.83 4.63
C VAL A 10 -15.96 -13.91 4.96
N PHE A 11 -15.42 -13.59 5.06
CA PHE A 11 -15.53 -13.76 5.15
C PHE A 11 -15.77 -14.12 5.30
N SER A 12 -15.99 -14.40 5.35
CA SER A 12 -16.11 -14.79 5.13
C SER A 12 -16.07 -14.88 5.02
N GLY A 13 -16.34 -14.66 4.86
CA GLY A 13 -16.39 -15.03 4.49
C GLY A 13 -16.28 -14.86 4.31
N LYS A 14 -16.45 -14.75 3.90
CA LYS A 14 -16.32 -14.78 3.59
C LYS A 14 -16.12 -14.48 3.20
N ASP A 15 -16.53 -14.36 3.32
CA ASP A 15 -16.31 -14.39 2.95
C ASP A 15 -16.22 -14.04 2.64
N LYS A 16 -16.54 -13.61 1.97
CA LYS A 16 -16.36 -13.72 1.70
C LYS A 16 -16.30 -13.49 1.25
N THR A 17 -16.68 -13.24 1.39
CA THR A 17 -16.53 -13.33 1.04
C THR A 17 -16.56 -13.21 0.63
N GLU A 18 -16.98 -12.89 0.38
CA GLU A 18 -16.96 -12.91 0.02
C GLU A 18 -17.16 -12.48 -0.49
N ALA A 19 -17.57 -12.08 -0.43
CA ALA A 19 -17.71 -11.68 -0.78
C ALA A 19 -17.67 -11.06 -1.00
N ASN A 20 -17.64 -10.63 -0.86
CA ASN A 20 -17.32 -10.08 -0.79
C ASN A 20 -16.76 -9.57 -0.84
N ASP A 21 -16.74 -9.21 -0.36
CA ASP A 21 -16.47 -8.60 -0.57
C ASP A 21 -15.73 -7.48 -1.12
N ASP A 22 -15.31 -7.18 -1.95
CA ASP A 22 -14.55 -6.24 -2.74
C ASP A 22 -15.21 -4.89 -2.78
N SER A 23 -16.49 -4.87 -2.66
CA SER A 23 -17.23 -3.62 -2.63
C SER A 23 -16.91 -2.77 -1.42
N GLU A 24 -16.24 -3.35 -0.44
CA GLU A 24 -15.85 -2.59 0.76
C GLU A 24 -14.69 -1.66 0.52
N LEU A 25 -13.85 -1.95 -0.48
CA LEU A 25 -12.70 -1.10 -0.74
C LEU A 25 -13.06 0.30 -1.20
N PRO A 26 -14.05 0.49 -2.08
CA PRO A 26 -14.46 1.85 -2.43
C PRO A 26 -14.95 2.66 -1.24
N SER A 27 -15.75 2.05 -0.35
CA SER A 27 -16.20 2.72 0.87
C SER A 27 -15.04 3.06 1.78
N PHE A 28 -14.11 2.12 1.91
CA PHE A 28 -12.91 2.27 2.68
C PHE A 28 -12.12 3.49 2.17
N ALA A 29 -11.91 3.55 0.87
CA ALA A 29 -11.18 4.66 0.25
C ALA A 29 -11.90 5.98 0.43
N GLU A 30 -13.20 5.99 0.28
CA GLU A 30 -13.98 7.22 0.41
C GLU A 30 -13.95 7.78 1.80
N ASN A 31 -13.96 6.91 2.80
CA ASN A 31 -13.95 7.37 4.18
C ASN A 31 -12.64 8.07 4.55
N LEU A 32 -11.57 7.76 3.83
CA LEU A 32 -10.25 8.30 4.14
C LEU A 32 -9.72 9.28 3.12
N LYS A 33 -10.38 9.42 1.99
CA LYS A 33 -9.82 10.18 0.86
C LYS A 33 -9.52 11.63 1.19
N LEU A 34 -10.25 12.20 2.11
CA LEU A 34 -10.08 13.60 2.47
C LEU A 34 -8.77 13.85 3.22
N GLU A 35 -8.19 12.79 3.75
CA GLU A 35 -6.99 12.91 4.55
C GLU A 35 -5.73 12.53 3.77
N VAL A 36 -5.87 12.15 2.51
CA VAL A 36 -4.74 11.62 1.74
C VAL A 36 -4.17 12.70 0.85
N ASP A 37 -2.88 12.96 1.03
CA ASP A 37 -2.14 13.87 0.17
C ASP A 37 -1.25 13.01 -0.72
N GLY A 38 -1.75 12.68 -1.90
CA GLY A 38 -1.00 11.83 -2.81
C GLY A 38 -1.88 11.16 -3.83
N GLU A 39 -1.28 10.32 -4.64
CA GLU A 39 -1.94 9.63 -5.74
C GLU A 39 -2.02 8.14 -5.44
N ARG A 40 -3.19 7.56 -5.67
CA ARG A 40 -3.34 6.11 -5.52
C ARG A 40 -2.68 5.42 -6.71
N ILE A 41 -1.72 4.55 -6.43
CA ILE A 41 -0.97 3.88 -7.49
C ILE A 41 -1.23 2.38 -7.55
N ALA A 42 -1.81 1.79 -6.52
CA ALA A 42 -2.05 0.35 -6.53
C ALA A 42 -3.13 -0.01 -5.53
N GLU A 43 -3.69 -1.21 -5.70
CA GLU A 43 -4.74 -1.70 -4.81
C GLU A 43 -4.72 -3.23 -4.77
N SER A 44 -5.31 -3.76 -3.71
CA SER A 44 -5.53 -5.20 -3.55
C SER A 44 -6.85 -5.39 -2.81
N GLY A 45 -7.22 -6.64 -2.58
CA GLY A 45 -8.41 -6.92 -1.77
C GLY A 45 -8.27 -6.47 -0.34
N ASP A 46 -7.04 -6.26 0.13
CA ASP A 46 -6.78 -5.91 1.52
C ASP A 46 -6.31 -4.49 1.73
N GLY A 47 -6.02 -3.74 0.69
CA GLY A 47 -5.51 -2.41 0.91
C GLY A 47 -5.30 -1.57 -0.33
N LEU A 48 -4.91 -0.32 -0.07
CA LEU A 48 -4.67 0.70 -1.09
C LEU A 48 -3.30 1.32 -0.85
N LEU A 49 -2.57 1.61 -1.92
CA LEU A 49 -1.28 2.28 -1.85
C LEU A 49 -1.39 3.67 -2.46
N TYR A 50 -0.93 4.66 -1.70
CA TYR A 50 -0.83 6.04 -2.18
C TYR A 50 0.61 6.50 -2.06
N VAL A 51 1.05 7.35 -2.99
CA VAL A 51 2.38 7.95 -2.93
C VAL A 51 2.30 9.44 -3.17
N ASN A 52 3.26 10.16 -2.58
CA ASN A 52 3.56 11.51 -3.01
C ASN A 52 5.07 11.66 -3.06
N TYR A 53 5.53 12.69 -3.75
CA TYR A 53 6.95 12.92 -3.94
C TYR A 53 7.32 14.26 -3.35
N GLN A 54 8.50 14.31 -2.71
CA GLN A 54 9.01 15.54 -2.12
C GLN A 54 10.45 15.75 -2.50
N GLU A 55 10.85 17.00 -2.55
CA GLU A 55 12.25 17.35 -2.76
C GLU A 55 12.66 18.28 -1.63
N LEU A 56 13.76 17.93 -0.95
CA LEU A 56 14.30 18.73 0.15
C LEU A 56 15.80 18.82 -0.01
N GLY A 57 16.31 20.03 -0.19
CA GLY A 57 17.75 20.25 -0.25
C GLY A 57 18.45 19.50 -1.36
N GLY A 58 17.77 19.29 -2.48
CA GLY A 58 18.34 18.57 -3.60
C GLY A 58 18.14 17.06 -3.56
N PHE A 59 17.51 16.56 -2.50
CA PHE A 59 17.21 15.13 -2.36
C PHE A 59 15.75 14.88 -2.66
N GLU A 60 15.46 13.77 -3.33
CA GLU A 60 14.09 13.39 -3.66
C GLU A 60 13.66 12.20 -2.80
N PHE A 61 12.42 12.24 -2.36
CA PHE A 61 11.83 11.20 -1.51
C PHE A 61 10.47 10.81 -2.05
N MET A 62 10.15 9.54 -1.92
CA MET A 62 8.80 9.06 -2.16
C MET A 62 8.21 8.69 -0.81
N ASN A 63 7.07 9.28 -0.48
CA ASN A 63 6.33 8.92 0.73
C ASN A 63 5.24 7.95 0.33
N LEU A 64 5.22 6.81 0.98
CA LEU A 64 4.24 5.76 0.73
C LEU A 64 3.27 5.69 1.88
N MET A 65 2.00 5.63 1.58
CA MET A 65 0.95 5.47 2.58
C MET A 65 0.08 4.29 2.18
N ILE A 66 -0.08 3.35 3.10
CA ILE A 66 -0.85 2.14 2.87
C ILE A 66 -2.06 2.16 3.79
N PHE A 67 -3.25 2.09 3.21
CA PHE A 67 -4.49 1.89 3.96
C PHE A 67 -4.86 0.43 3.80
N SER A 68 -4.89 -0.32 4.90
CA SER A 68 -5.12 -1.76 4.78
C SER A 68 -5.84 -2.32 6.00
N ARG A 69 -6.21 -3.57 5.88
CA ARG A 69 -6.75 -4.34 7.01
C ARG A 69 -5.65 -5.09 7.73
N ILE A 70 -4.41 -4.82 7.37
CA ILE A 70 -3.27 -5.56 7.87
C ILE A 70 -2.42 -4.67 8.75
N ASN A 71 -2.08 -5.17 9.92
CA ASN A 71 -1.17 -4.48 10.84
C ASN A 71 0.26 -4.79 10.39
N ILE A 72 0.91 -3.80 9.77
CA ILE A 72 2.28 -3.95 9.29
C ILE A 72 3.22 -3.48 10.39
N ARG A 73 4.13 -4.36 10.78
CA ARG A 73 5.05 -4.06 11.87
C ARG A 73 6.37 -4.75 11.63
N THR A 74 7.45 -3.98 11.62
CA THR A 74 8.78 -4.52 11.41
C THR A 74 9.82 -3.63 12.08
N LYS A 75 10.97 -4.21 12.43
CA LYS A 75 12.10 -3.47 12.96
C LYS A 75 13.32 -3.62 12.04
N SER A 76 13.11 -4.08 10.82
CA SER A 76 14.21 -4.34 9.89
C SER A 76 13.86 -3.87 8.48
N HIS A 77 13.32 -2.68 8.36
CA HIS A 77 12.94 -2.07 7.09
C HIS A 77 11.81 -2.82 6.40
N CYS A 78 11.32 -2.19 5.35
CA CYS A 78 10.33 -2.75 4.45
C CYS A 78 10.86 -2.56 3.04
N LYS A 79 10.63 -3.52 2.17
CA LYS A 79 11.07 -3.43 0.79
C LYS A 79 9.86 -3.35 -0.12
N ILE A 80 9.98 -2.55 -1.17
CA ILE A 80 8.94 -2.43 -2.17
C ILE A 80 9.54 -2.78 -3.52
N LEU A 81 8.85 -3.65 -4.26
CA LEU A 81 9.31 -4.10 -5.56
C LEU A 81 8.24 -3.76 -6.60
N PHE A 82 8.63 -2.96 -7.58
CA PHE A 82 7.80 -2.64 -8.73
C PHE A 82 8.18 -3.62 -9.84
N SER A 83 7.23 -4.39 -10.33
CA SER A 83 7.49 -5.45 -11.32
C SER A 83 6.71 -5.20 -12.60
N GLY A 84 7.35 -5.41 -13.72
CA GLY A 84 6.73 -5.25 -15.02
C GLY A 84 7.76 -5.58 -16.08
N SER A 85 7.81 -4.75 -17.15
CA SER A 85 8.81 -4.93 -18.19
C SER A 85 10.22 -4.74 -17.65
N SER A 86 10.36 -3.93 -16.59
CA SER A 86 11.59 -3.83 -15.83
C SER A 86 11.20 -3.81 -14.35
N ASN A 87 12.17 -4.04 -13.48
CA ASN A 87 11.93 -4.13 -12.04
C ASN A 87 12.70 -3.06 -11.30
N LEU A 88 12.09 -2.55 -10.22
CA LEU A 88 12.73 -1.60 -9.33
C LEU A 88 12.44 -2.01 -7.91
N GLU A 89 13.50 -2.20 -7.11
CA GLU A 89 13.35 -2.54 -5.70
C GLU A 89 13.92 -1.41 -4.85
N LEU A 90 13.17 -1.00 -3.84
CA LEU A 90 13.58 0.04 -2.92
C LEU A 90 13.42 -0.47 -1.49
N THR A 91 14.28 0.03 -0.60
CA THR A 91 14.22 -0.29 0.83
C THR A 91 13.82 0.99 1.57
N SER A 92 12.90 0.85 2.53
CA SER A 92 12.44 2.01 3.28
C SER A 92 13.59 2.68 4.03
N ASP A 93 13.48 4.01 4.18
CA ASP A 93 14.47 4.77 4.94
C ASP A 93 14.36 4.43 6.42
N GLU A 94 13.14 4.22 6.90
CA GLU A 94 12.92 3.86 8.30
C GLU A 94 13.21 2.38 8.49
N GLU A 95 13.91 2.07 9.57
CA GLU A 95 14.14 0.70 9.96
C GLU A 95 12.93 0.15 10.70
N GLU A 96 12.37 0.97 11.59
CA GLU A 96 11.21 0.55 12.37
C GLU A 96 9.94 1.15 11.78
N ILE A 97 8.98 0.31 11.44
CA ILE A 97 7.73 0.71 10.82
C ILE A 97 6.60 0.07 11.60
N GLU A 98 5.58 0.86 11.92
CA GLU A 98 4.45 0.39 12.71
C GLU A 98 3.17 1.03 12.20
N SER A 99 2.19 0.20 11.88
CA SER A 99 0.87 0.67 11.46
C SER A 99 0.12 1.29 12.62
N ASP A 100 -0.76 2.22 12.30
CA ASP A 100 -1.60 2.89 13.27
C ASP A 100 -3.06 2.69 12.87
N ASN A 101 -3.92 2.33 13.81
CA ASN A 101 -5.35 2.17 13.55
C ASN A 101 -6.20 3.07 14.44
N SER A 102 -5.62 4.16 14.95
CA SER A 102 -6.33 5.10 15.82
C SER A 102 -7.20 6.07 15.01
N ASN A 103 -8.09 5.52 14.21
CA ASN A 103 -9.02 6.30 13.40
C ASN A 103 -10.42 5.70 13.56
N PRO A 104 -11.47 6.47 13.23
CA PRO A 104 -12.84 5.98 13.43
C PRO A 104 -13.16 4.71 12.66
N ALA A 105 -12.56 4.51 11.51
CA ALA A 105 -12.82 3.33 10.69
C ALA A 105 -12.04 2.10 11.13
N LYS A 106 -11.11 2.27 12.07
CA LYS A 106 -10.26 1.18 12.57
C LYS A 106 -9.47 0.49 11.46
N ILE A 107 -9.01 1.29 10.51
CA ILE A 107 -8.22 0.82 9.40
C ILE A 107 -6.75 1.02 9.75
N TRP A 108 -5.90 0.10 9.34
CA TRP A 108 -4.47 0.23 9.58
C TRP A 108 -3.86 1.16 8.54
N ILE A 109 -3.17 2.20 9.01
CA ILE A 109 -2.48 3.15 8.15
C ILE A 109 -0.99 3.00 8.40
N THR A 110 -0.24 2.75 7.34
CA THR A 110 1.20 2.54 7.41
C THR A 110 1.88 3.58 6.53
N THR A 111 2.87 4.28 7.06
CA THR A 111 3.62 5.26 6.28
C THR A 111 5.09 4.92 6.32
N MET A 112 5.76 5.17 5.20
CA MET A 112 7.20 5.00 5.12
C MET A 112 7.73 5.85 3.97
N SER A 113 9.02 6.13 3.98
CA SER A 113 9.63 6.95 2.96
C SER A 113 10.79 6.21 2.32
N PHE A 114 11.13 6.62 1.09
CA PHE A 114 12.20 6.02 0.30
C PHE A 114 12.98 7.12 -0.38
N ASP A 115 14.31 7.07 -0.28
CA ASP A 115 15.17 7.90 -1.11
C ASP A 115 15.07 7.41 -2.53
N ILE A 116 14.83 8.31 -3.47
CA ILE A 116 14.71 7.92 -4.88
C ILE A 116 15.47 8.93 -5.75
N SER A 117 15.84 8.49 -6.95
CA SER A 117 16.45 9.34 -7.94
C SER A 117 15.37 9.89 -8.88
N LYS A 118 15.75 10.84 -9.72
CA LYS A 118 14.82 11.39 -10.71
C LYS A 118 14.38 10.33 -11.70
N ASP A 119 15.29 9.45 -12.09
CA ASP A 119 14.94 8.37 -13.01
C ASP A 119 13.97 7.39 -12.38
N GLN A 120 14.15 7.10 -11.09
CA GLN A 120 13.25 6.21 -10.37
C GLN A 120 11.87 6.84 -10.21
N THR A 121 11.82 8.15 -9.92
CA THR A 121 10.55 8.86 -9.85
C THR A 121 9.82 8.77 -11.18
N LYS A 122 10.56 8.98 -12.28
CA LYS A 122 9.97 8.91 -13.61
C LYS A 122 9.43 7.51 -13.90
N TYR A 123 10.18 6.48 -13.54
CA TYR A 123 9.75 5.10 -13.73
C TYR A 123 8.44 4.84 -12.98
N ILE A 124 8.38 5.22 -11.70
CA ILE A 124 7.21 4.97 -10.87
C ILE A 124 6.01 5.74 -11.36
N SER A 125 6.19 7.03 -11.65
CA SER A 125 5.07 7.89 -12.05
C SER A 125 4.55 7.57 -13.45
N SER A 126 5.34 6.91 -14.29
CA SER A 126 4.89 6.52 -15.63
C SER A 126 3.97 5.29 -15.60
N LYS A 127 3.88 4.62 -14.46
CA LYS A 127 2.96 3.50 -14.25
C LYS A 127 3.20 2.33 -15.19
N VAL A 128 4.47 2.08 -15.51
CA VAL A 128 4.83 0.94 -16.37
C VAL A 128 4.88 -0.37 -15.61
N ALA A 129 4.95 -0.32 -14.29
CA ALA A 129 4.92 -1.53 -13.48
C ALA A 129 3.50 -2.10 -13.46
N ASP A 130 3.38 -3.41 -13.46
CA ASP A 130 2.09 -4.09 -13.44
C ASP A 130 1.68 -4.44 -12.02
N LYS A 131 2.66 -4.63 -11.14
CA LYS A 131 2.43 -5.16 -9.82
C LYS A 131 3.42 -4.52 -8.85
N ILE A 132 2.97 -4.30 -7.62
CA ILE A 132 3.82 -3.77 -6.55
C ILE A 132 3.76 -4.76 -5.40
N THR A 133 4.93 -5.20 -4.94
CA THR A 133 5.04 -6.16 -3.86
C THR A 133 5.74 -5.51 -2.69
N LEU A 134 5.11 -5.57 -1.52
CA LEU A 134 5.67 -5.07 -0.29
C LEU A 134 6.11 -6.25 0.55
N SER A 135 7.36 -6.23 1.01
CA SER A 135 7.92 -7.33 1.80
C SER A 135 8.48 -6.80 3.11
N TYR A 136 8.16 -7.49 4.20
CA TYR A 136 8.72 -7.18 5.50
C TYR A 136 8.74 -8.44 6.34
N LYS A 137 9.82 -8.64 7.10
CA LYS A 137 10.05 -9.89 7.81
C LYS A 137 9.97 -11.02 6.79
N LYS A 138 9.05 -11.98 7.00
CA LYS A 138 8.86 -13.07 6.06
C LYS A 138 7.48 -12.99 5.41
N LYS A 139 6.90 -11.78 5.36
CA LYS A 139 5.57 -11.58 4.82
C LYS A 139 5.65 -10.79 3.52
N THR A 140 4.69 -11.02 2.65
CA THR A 140 4.63 -10.39 1.34
C THR A 140 3.20 -9.97 1.06
N LEU A 141 3.03 -8.72 0.64
CA LEU A 141 1.73 -8.18 0.22
C LEU A 141 1.86 -7.76 -1.23
N VAL A 142 0.93 -8.22 -2.06
CA VAL A 142 0.97 -7.96 -3.49
C VAL A 142 -0.21 -7.06 -3.87
N PHE A 143 0.09 -5.99 -4.60
CA PHE A 143 -0.90 -5.02 -5.06
C PHE A 143 -0.85 -4.92 -6.56
N LYS A 144 -1.99 -4.70 -7.18
CA LYS A 144 -2.08 -4.50 -8.61
C LYS A 144 -2.02 -2.99 -8.89
N THR A 145 -1.19 -2.60 -9.85
CA THR A 145 -1.03 -1.20 -10.21
C THR A 145 -2.31 -0.65 -10.83
N VAL A 146 -2.69 0.54 -10.41
CA VAL A 146 -3.81 1.29 -10.99
C VAL A 146 -3.26 2.19 -12.08
N LYS A 147 -3.81 2.10 -13.28
CA LYS A 147 -3.31 2.86 -14.42
C LYS A 147 -4.30 3.88 -14.95
#